data_37c4205ec2ea2fee817c8cd41cbd7d66
#
_entry.id   37c4205ec2ea2fee817c8cd41cbd7d66
#
_cell.length_a   1.000
_cell.length_b   1.000
_cell.length_c   1.000
_cell.angle_alpha   90.00
_cell.angle_beta   90.00
_cell.angle_gamma   90.00
#
_symmetry.space_group_name_H-M   'P 1'
#
loop_
_entity.id
_entity.type
_entity.pdbx_description
1 polymer ?
#
loop_
_entity_poly.entity_id
_entity_poly.type
_entity_poly.pdbx_seq_one_letter_code
_entity_poly.pdbx_strand_id
1 'polypeptide(L)'
;MSHEFAHGEHFVGRHTAWHGLGTIVPEGQRLTVVGALEMAHMNWLPKTVVKQAPRLTAEMVQGDPENGVSPMPLTTKFSEPAGVSVYRPPIATDKCQDTFVWLGDHKSERYTALPNIDLFSHCQTLLDKFPNLRIDTCGQLHNGSVPFMLLSGDSAEVQDGDRVQNYLLTLSSHNGWYSTQNLPTKVRVVCSNTLEVAMRAAQGAVKVRHTASQDAAIKAMFEAVEIQEQQFRIDIAKFKAMAETQITQDMAEEHIRQVFELPKEKTDDCKRSQNMLDKVMAIYSADAETSDGLGKGNEVHGGAHTVWRVHNAVTEYTSHHGGNSLEANAKGSLGGSAKTRTDQSLELATATTSAVAQYRIDNGL
;
A
#
# COMPACT_ATOMS: atom_id res chain seq x y z
N MET A 1 -16.97 4.19 0.38
CA MET A 1 -15.66 3.62 0.00
C MET A 1 -15.67 2.15 0.32
N SER A 2 -15.32 1.32 -0.63
CA SER A 2 -15.17 -0.13 -0.39
C SER A 2 -13.84 -0.36 0.32
N HIS A 3 -13.88 -0.94 1.52
CA HIS A 3 -12.68 -1.41 2.22
C HIS A 3 -12.24 -2.80 1.72
N GLU A 4 -13.05 -3.44 0.86
CA GLU A 4 -12.84 -4.78 0.27
C GLU A 4 -12.78 -5.94 1.29
N PHE A 5 -13.10 -5.68 2.55
CA PHE A 5 -13.32 -6.73 3.54
C PHE A 5 -14.79 -7.12 3.52
N ALA A 6 -15.08 -8.39 3.31
CA ALA A 6 -16.45 -8.89 3.34
C ALA A 6 -17.06 -8.75 4.74
N HIS A 7 -16.25 -8.96 5.78
CA HIS A 7 -16.59 -8.82 7.19
C HIS A 7 -15.35 -8.42 7.99
N GLY A 8 -15.53 -7.80 9.18
CA GLY A 8 -14.45 -7.34 10.04
C GLY A 8 -13.46 -8.40 10.52
N GLU A 9 -13.87 -9.65 10.47
CA GLU A 9 -13.10 -10.80 10.96
C GLU A 9 -11.98 -11.28 10.01
N HIS A 10 -11.90 -10.71 8.81
CA HIS A 10 -10.83 -10.99 7.83
C HIS A 10 -9.60 -10.12 8.01
N PHE A 11 -9.50 -9.44 9.14
CA PHE A 11 -8.44 -8.49 9.41
C PHE A 11 -8.06 -8.51 10.88
N VAL A 12 -6.77 -8.53 11.14
CA VAL A 12 -6.18 -8.39 12.47
C VAL A 12 -5.22 -7.22 12.45
N GLY A 13 -5.24 -6.38 13.44
CA GLY A 13 -4.36 -5.22 13.50
C GLY A 13 -4.05 -4.75 14.92
N ARG A 14 -3.00 -3.96 15.09
CA ARG A 14 -2.62 -3.41 16.40
C ARG A 14 -3.36 -2.14 16.78
N HIS A 15 -3.82 -1.40 15.78
CA HIS A 15 -4.58 -0.16 15.99
C HIS A 15 -5.85 -0.22 15.16
N THR A 16 -6.89 0.43 15.66
CA THR A 16 -8.17 0.54 14.93
C THR A 16 -7.93 1.19 13.57
N ALA A 17 -8.39 0.52 12.52
CA ALA A 17 -8.39 1.09 11.17
C ALA A 17 -9.56 2.08 11.03
N TRP A 18 -9.49 2.97 10.05
CA TRP A 18 -10.52 4.00 9.78
C TRP A 18 -11.93 3.43 9.56
N HIS A 19 -12.02 2.19 9.09
CA HIS A 19 -13.30 1.50 8.86
C HIS A 19 -13.87 0.80 10.11
N GLY A 20 -13.14 0.79 11.22
CA GLY A 20 -13.56 0.19 12.49
C GLY A 20 -13.71 -1.33 12.50
N LEU A 21 -13.27 -2.01 11.42
CA LEU A 21 -13.36 -3.46 11.27
C LEU A 21 -12.06 -4.12 11.77
N GLY A 22 -12.20 -5.41 12.15
CA GLY A 22 -11.07 -6.26 12.50
C GLY A 22 -10.89 -6.49 14.00
N THR A 23 -10.07 -7.48 14.32
CA THR A 23 -9.69 -7.80 15.70
C THR A 23 -8.44 -7.02 16.07
N ILE A 24 -8.51 -6.28 17.17
CA ILE A 24 -7.38 -5.50 17.68
C ILE A 24 -6.56 -6.36 18.63
N VAL A 25 -5.27 -6.48 18.34
CA VAL A 25 -4.30 -7.18 19.17
C VAL A 25 -3.73 -6.21 20.21
N PRO A 26 -3.77 -6.54 21.51
CA PRO A 26 -3.22 -5.70 22.56
C PRO A 26 -1.74 -5.35 22.31
N GLU A 27 -1.36 -4.16 22.70
CA GLU A 27 0.04 -3.74 22.69
C GLU A 27 0.85 -4.64 23.63
N GLY A 28 2.01 -5.13 23.18
CA GLY A 28 2.82 -6.10 23.95
C GLY A 28 2.55 -7.57 23.63
N GLN A 29 1.42 -7.95 23.06
CA GLN A 29 1.21 -9.31 22.60
C GLN A 29 2.00 -9.56 21.31
N ARG A 30 3.00 -10.45 21.35
CA ARG A 30 3.73 -10.88 20.16
C ARG A 30 2.96 -11.96 19.44
N LEU A 31 2.59 -11.70 18.17
CA LEU A 31 1.94 -12.69 17.32
C LEU A 31 3.00 -13.50 16.57
N THR A 32 2.73 -14.79 16.43
CA THR A 32 3.36 -15.65 15.41
C THR A 32 2.57 -15.54 14.11
N VAL A 33 3.17 -15.96 12.99
CA VAL A 33 2.46 -16.03 11.71
C VAL A 33 1.22 -16.91 11.81
N VAL A 34 1.34 -18.09 12.44
CA VAL A 34 0.20 -19.01 12.66
C VAL A 34 -0.92 -18.32 13.44
N GLY A 35 -0.60 -17.71 14.57
CA GLY A 35 -1.60 -17.03 15.40
C GLY A 35 -2.28 -15.87 14.68
N ALA A 36 -1.54 -15.09 13.86
CA ALA A 36 -2.13 -14.01 13.06
C ALA A 36 -3.09 -14.55 11.97
N LEU A 37 -2.71 -15.64 11.30
CA LEU A 37 -3.55 -16.27 10.29
C LEU A 37 -4.83 -16.88 10.88
N GLU A 38 -4.73 -17.49 12.07
CA GLU A 38 -5.89 -18.02 12.80
C GLU A 38 -6.86 -16.91 13.19
N MET A 39 -6.36 -15.83 13.79
CA MET A 39 -7.17 -14.69 14.20
C MET A 39 -7.82 -13.96 13.01
N ALA A 40 -7.16 -13.95 11.85
CA ALA A 40 -7.68 -13.36 10.61
C ALA A 40 -8.52 -14.34 9.77
N HIS A 41 -8.82 -15.52 10.29
CA HIS A 41 -9.52 -16.60 9.56
C HIS A 41 -8.89 -16.94 8.21
N MET A 42 -7.57 -16.96 8.15
CA MET A 42 -6.77 -17.21 6.95
C MET A 42 -6.06 -18.55 6.93
N ASN A 43 -6.26 -19.40 7.93
CA ASN A 43 -5.61 -20.71 8.09
C ASN A 43 -6.26 -21.85 7.27
N TRP A 44 -7.06 -21.49 6.27
CA TRP A 44 -7.72 -22.45 5.39
C TRP A 44 -6.79 -23.00 4.30
N LEU A 45 -7.13 -24.20 3.79
CA LEU A 45 -6.43 -24.84 2.68
C LEU A 45 -7.18 -24.55 1.37
N PRO A 46 -6.52 -24.01 0.34
CA PRO A 46 -7.14 -23.80 -0.97
C PRO A 46 -7.43 -25.14 -1.66
N LYS A 47 -8.51 -25.17 -2.42
CA LYS A 47 -8.85 -26.28 -3.31
C LYS A 47 -8.75 -25.84 -4.76
N THR A 48 -8.18 -26.69 -5.59
CA THR A 48 -8.10 -26.47 -7.04
C THR A 48 -9.01 -27.45 -7.77
N VAL A 49 -9.74 -26.94 -8.76
CA VAL A 49 -10.62 -27.73 -9.62
C VAL A 49 -10.22 -27.49 -11.05
N VAL A 50 -9.95 -28.58 -11.79
CA VAL A 50 -9.63 -28.48 -13.22
C VAL A 50 -10.87 -28.05 -13.99
N LYS A 51 -10.74 -26.96 -14.74
CA LYS A 51 -11.79 -26.49 -15.66
C LYS A 51 -11.80 -27.32 -16.92
N GLN A 52 -12.98 -27.49 -17.46
CA GLN A 52 -13.18 -28.12 -18.76
C GLN A 52 -13.74 -27.09 -19.74
N ALA A 53 -13.13 -27.00 -20.91
CA ALA A 53 -13.64 -26.19 -22.01
C ALA A 53 -14.10 -27.09 -23.16
N PRO A 54 -15.11 -26.70 -23.93
CA PRO A 54 -15.49 -27.44 -25.11
C PRO A 54 -14.33 -27.44 -26.12
N ARG A 55 -13.98 -28.61 -26.62
CA ARG A 55 -13.03 -28.75 -27.71
C ARG A 55 -13.78 -28.64 -29.05
N LEU A 56 -13.54 -27.56 -29.76
CA LEU A 56 -14.16 -27.28 -31.05
C LEU A 56 -13.12 -27.34 -32.18
N THR A 57 -13.43 -28.10 -33.24
CA THR A 57 -12.70 -28.01 -34.52
C THR A 57 -13.41 -27.03 -35.44
N ALA A 58 -12.71 -26.51 -36.45
CA ALA A 58 -13.33 -25.61 -37.43
C ALA A 58 -14.52 -26.27 -38.14
N GLU A 59 -14.41 -27.55 -38.46
CA GLU A 59 -15.49 -28.35 -39.08
C GLU A 59 -16.71 -28.45 -38.15
N MET A 60 -16.49 -28.65 -36.83
CA MET A 60 -17.58 -28.75 -35.86
C MET A 60 -18.31 -27.40 -35.64
N VAL A 61 -17.60 -26.29 -35.83
CA VAL A 61 -18.21 -24.94 -35.64
C VAL A 61 -19.02 -24.54 -36.88
N GLN A 62 -18.47 -24.79 -38.09
CA GLN A 62 -19.07 -24.30 -39.33
C GLN A 62 -20.24 -25.18 -39.80
N GLY A 63 -20.26 -26.47 -39.45
CA GLY A 63 -21.18 -27.41 -40.04
C GLY A 63 -20.90 -27.60 -41.55
N ASP A 64 -21.78 -28.31 -42.25
CA ASP A 64 -21.77 -28.49 -43.70
C ASP A 64 -23.21 -28.37 -44.22
N PRO A 65 -23.63 -27.16 -44.64
CA PRO A 65 -25.00 -26.91 -45.09
C PRO A 65 -25.34 -27.72 -46.37
N GLU A 66 -24.37 -28.04 -47.23
CA GLU A 66 -24.59 -28.79 -48.47
C GLU A 66 -24.94 -30.25 -48.19
N ASN A 67 -24.39 -30.81 -47.10
CA ASN A 67 -24.68 -32.15 -46.62
C ASN A 67 -25.66 -32.20 -45.46
N GLY A 68 -26.33 -31.10 -45.15
CA GLY A 68 -27.33 -30.99 -44.07
C GLY A 68 -26.76 -31.07 -42.66
N VAL A 69 -25.47 -30.81 -42.47
CA VAL A 69 -24.83 -30.78 -41.15
C VAL A 69 -24.97 -29.39 -40.57
N SER A 70 -25.80 -29.27 -39.58
CA SER A 70 -25.94 -28.01 -38.82
C SER A 70 -24.68 -27.70 -37.99
N PRO A 71 -24.35 -26.39 -37.74
CA PRO A 71 -23.29 -26.03 -36.84
C PRO A 71 -23.48 -26.70 -35.49
N MET A 72 -22.41 -27.21 -34.92
CA MET A 72 -22.46 -27.95 -33.68
C MET A 72 -22.78 -26.98 -32.50
N PRO A 73 -23.76 -27.31 -31.66
CA PRO A 73 -24.05 -26.47 -30.51
C PRO A 73 -22.87 -26.48 -29.51
N LEU A 74 -22.66 -25.37 -28.84
CA LEU A 74 -21.59 -25.19 -27.82
C LEU A 74 -21.67 -26.17 -26.64
N THR A 75 -22.77 -26.89 -26.49
CA THR A 75 -23.02 -27.93 -25.47
C THR A 75 -22.46 -29.31 -25.85
N THR A 76 -21.35 -29.36 -26.55
CA THR A 76 -20.77 -30.64 -27.00
C THR A 76 -20.16 -31.44 -25.86
N LYS A 77 -20.13 -32.78 -26.01
CA LYS A 77 -19.52 -33.69 -25.06
C LYS A 77 -17.98 -33.69 -25.10
N PHE A 78 -17.40 -33.05 -26.10
CA PHE A 78 -15.94 -32.93 -26.21
C PHE A 78 -15.43 -31.82 -25.34
N SER A 79 -14.58 -32.17 -24.38
CA SER A 79 -13.97 -31.20 -23.48
C SER A 79 -12.47 -31.46 -23.35
N GLU A 80 -11.74 -30.40 -23.13
CA GLU A 80 -10.32 -30.44 -22.81
C GLU A 80 -10.05 -29.60 -21.55
N PRO A 81 -9.02 -29.94 -20.80
CA PRO A 81 -8.62 -29.13 -19.65
C PRO A 81 -8.29 -27.69 -20.09
N ALA A 82 -8.85 -26.71 -19.37
CA ALA A 82 -8.73 -25.27 -19.69
C ALA A 82 -8.12 -24.47 -18.55
N GLY A 83 -7.31 -25.11 -17.71
CA GLY A 83 -6.73 -24.53 -16.53
C GLY A 83 -7.44 -24.95 -15.23
N VAL A 84 -7.22 -24.20 -14.15
CA VAL A 84 -7.79 -24.51 -12.83
C VAL A 84 -8.51 -23.32 -12.24
N SER A 85 -9.56 -23.58 -11.50
CA SER A 85 -10.21 -22.64 -10.59
C SER A 85 -9.77 -22.92 -9.16
N VAL A 86 -9.52 -21.85 -8.41
CA VAL A 86 -9.12 -21.90 -7.00
C VAL A 86 -10.28 -21.49 -6.12
N TYR A 87 -10.49 -22.25 -5.06
CA TYR A 87 -11.55 -22.04 -4.06
C TYR A 87 -10.98 -22.10 -2.67
N ARG A 88 -11.58 -21.38 -1.73
CA ARG A 88 -11.42 -21.60 -0.30
C ARG A 88 -12.65 -22.22 0.31
N PRO A 89 -12.51 -22.98 1.42
CA PRO A 89 -13.66 -23.41 2.20
C PRO A 89 -14.40 -22.18 2.79
N PRO A 90 -15.68 -22.33 3.14
CA PRO A 90 -16.38 -21.30 3.89
C PRO A 90 -15.72 -21.12 5.27
N ILE A 91 -15.73 -19.88 5.75
CA ILE A 91 -15.31 -19.51 7.11
C ILE A 91 -16.52 -19.01 7.88
N ALA A 92 -16.44 -18.97 9.21
CA ALA A 92 -17.58 -18.68 10.08
C ALA A 92 -18.35 -17.39 9.75
N THR A 93 -17.72 -16.44 9.10
CA THR A 93 -18.29 -15.16 8.71
C THR A 93 -18.92 -15.11 7.34
N ASP A 94 -18.75 -16.15 6.53
CA ASP A 94 -19.39 -16.21 5.22
C ASP A 94 -20.91 -16.36 5.35
N LYS A 95 -21.64 -15.70 4.46
CA LYS A 95 -23.12 -15.78 4.43
C LYS A 95 -23.64 -17.19 4.17
N CYS A 96 -22.91 -17.98 3.42
CA CYS A 96 -23.22 -19.36 3.11
C CYS A 96 -22.10 -20.28 3.60
N GLN A 97 -22.41 -21.12 4.58
CA GLN A 97 -21.47 -22.02 5.23
C GLN A 97 -21.24 -23.33 4.46
N ASP A 98 -22.11 -23.64 3.51
CA ASP A 98 -22.09 -24.91 2.77
C ASP A 98 -21.44 -24.80 1.40
N THR A 99 -20.97 -23.59 1.03
CA THR A 99 -20.46 -23.31 -0.32
C THR A 99 -19.03 -22.82 -0.29
N PHE A 100 -18.17 -23.44 -1.09
CA PHE A 100 -16.83 -22.94 -1.33
C PHE A 100 -16.85 -21.59 -2.04
N VAL A 101 -15.96 -20.70 -1.62
CA VAL A 101 -15.82 -19.36 -2.20
C VAL A 101 -14.80 -19.40 -3.32
N TRP A 102 -15.19 -18.99 -4.51
CA TRP A 102 -14.29 -18.88 -5.64
C TRP A 102 -13.31 -17.72 -5.43
N LEU A 103 -12.01 -17.99 -5.67
CA LEU A 103 -10.93 -17.02 -5.50
C LEU A 103 -10.39 -16.52 -6.83
N GLY A 104 -10.34 -17.36 -7.84
CA GLY A 104 -9.85 -16.99 -9.16
C GLY A 104 -9.59 -18.16 -10.10
N ASP A 105 -9.23 -17.83 -11.31
CA ASP A 105 -8.95 -18.76 -12.39
C ASP A 105 -7.52 -18.65 -12.92
N HIS A 106 -6.90 -19.79 -13.21
CA HIS A 106 -5.59 -19.87 -13.84
C HIS A 106 -5.67 -20.63 -15.15
N LYS A 107 -4.92 -20.18 -16.15
CA LYS A 107 -4.87 -20.81 -17.47
C LYS A 107 -4.07 -22.12 -17.48
N SER A 108 -3.11 -22.27 -16.57
CA SER A 108 -2.27 -23.46 -16.49
C SER A 108 -2.89 -24.51 -15.59
N GLU A 109 -3.01 -25.73 -16.10
CA GLU A 109 -3.40 -26.90 -15.31
C GLU A 109 -2.39 -27.28 -14.22
N ARG A 110 -1.13 -26.83 -14.39
CA ARG A 110 -0.04 -27.09 -13.46
C ARG A 110 -0.02 -26.12 -12.27
N TYR A 111 -0.94 -25.16 -12.24
CA TYR A 111 -1.00 -24.23 -11.13
C TYR A 111 -1.42 -24.95 -9.85
N THR A 112 -0.64 -24.76 -8.81
CA THR A 112 -0.94 -25.24 -7.46
C THR A 112 -1.11 -24.05 -6.54
N ALA A 113 -2.29 -23.92 -5.94
CA ALA A 113 -2.55 -22.90 -4.94
C ALA A 113 -1.85 -23.28 -3.63
N LEU A 114 -1.00 -22.38 -3.13
CA LEU A 114 -0.33 -22.58 -1.83
C LEU A 114 -1.25 -22.15 -0.68
N PRO A 115 -1.24 -22.89 0.44
CA PRO A 115 -1.85 -22.43 1.68
C PRO A 115 -1.25 -21.11 2.14
N ASN A 116 -2.05 -20.27 2.82
CA ASN A 116 -1.55 -18.99 3.34
C ASN A 116 -0.40 -19.18 4.33
N ILE A 117 -0.39 -20.27 5.10
CA ILE A 117 0.71 -20.58 6.01
C ILE A 117 2.05 -20.73 5.26
N ASP A 118 2.03 -21.36 4.08
CA ASP A 118 3.22 -21.54 3.25
C ASP A 118 3.63 -20.22 2.58
N LEU A 119 2.63 -19.41 2.15
CA LEU A 119 2.87 -18.09 1.56
C LEU A 119 3.58 -17.15 2.54
N PHE A 120 3.26 -17.20 3.83
CA PHE A 120 3.81 -16.32 4.86
C PHE A 120 4.86 -17.00 5.76
N SER A 121 5.27 -18.24 5.49
CA SER A 121 6.26 -18.97 6.31
C SER A 121 7.57 -18.20 6.51
N HIS A 122 8.03 -17.50 5.45
CA HIS A 122 9.22 -16.67 5.49
C HIS A 122 9.09 -15.46 6.43
N CYS A 123 7.87 -14.95 6.66
CA CYS A 123 7.65 -13.89 7.64
C CYS A 123 7.99 -14.36 9.07
N GLN A 124 7.73 -15.65 9.41
CA GLN A 124 8.15 -16.19 10.70
C GLN A 124 9.67 -16.18 10.83
N THR A 125 10.38 -16.56 9.78
CA THR A 125 11.85 -16.53 9.76
C THR A 125 12.40 -15.10 9.95
N LEU A 126 11.74 -14.08 9.34
CA LEU A 126 12.09 -12.67 9.56
C LEU A 126 11.83 -12.26 11.02
N LEU A 127 10.68 -12.60 11.59
CA LEU A 127 10.32 -12.30 12.98
C LEU A 127 11.30 -12.93 13.98
N ASP A 128 11.81 -14.12 13.68
CA ASP A 128 12.77 -14.84 14.54
C ASP A 128 14.18 -14.22 14.44
N LYS A 129 14.58 -13.76 13.24
CA LYS A 129 15.88 -13.15 13.01
C LYS A 129 15.95 -11.70 13.48
N PHE A 130 14.87 -10.93 13.32
CA PHE A 130 14.79 -9.50 13.65
C PHE A 130 13.83 -9.26 14.81
N PRO A 131 14.33 -9.16 16.07
CA PRO A 131 13.47 -9.01 17.25
C PRO A 131 12.64 -7.74 17.29
N ASN A 132 13.05 -6.69 16.55
CA ASN A 132 12.34 -5.43 16.39
C ASN A 132 11.15 -5.54 15.42
N LEU A 133 11.11 -6.58 14.57
CA LEU A 133 9.96 -6.82 13.72
C LEU A 133 8.80 -7.43 14.49
N ARG A 134 7.59 -6.99 14.18
CA ARG A 134 6.34 -7.56 14.69
C ARG A 134 5.24 -7.46 13.64
N ILE A 135 4.28 -8.36 13.71
CA ILE A 135 3.09 -8.29 12.85
C ILE A 135 2.26 -7.09 13.29
N ASP A 136 2.05 -6.13 12.38
CA ASP A 136 1.21 -4.95 12.58
C ASP A 136 -0.21 -5.24 12.11
N THR A 137 -0.37 -5.68 10.85
CA THR A 137 -1.67 -6.07 10.30
C THR A 137 -1.54 -7.37 9.50
N CYS A 138 -2.61 -8.15 9.53
CA CYS A 138 -2.76 -9.36 8.73
C CYS A 138 -4.21 -9.45 8.25
N GLY A 139 -4.41 -9.74 6.96
CA GLY A 139 -5.77 -9.78 6.42
C GLY A 139 -5.85 -10.34 5.02
N GLN A 140 -7.08 -10.44 4.53
CA GLN A 140 -7.38 -10.93 3.20
C GLN A 140 -8.45 -10.06 2.53
N LEU A 141 -8.16 -9.62 1.31
CA LEU A 141 -9.03 -8.80 0.48
C LEU A 141 -9.72 -9.64 -0.59
N HIS A 142 -10.76 -9.10 -1.22
CA HIS A 142 -11.48 -9.75 -2.33
C HIS A 142 -11.92 -11.18 -1.98
N ASN A 143 -12.61 -11.34 -0.84
CA ASN A 143 -13.11 -12.62 -0.32
C ASN A 143 -12.02 -13.69 -0.06
N GLY A 144 -10.78 -13.29 0.14
CA GLY A 144 -9.65 -14.17 0.37
C GLY A 144 -8.71 -14.34 -0.83
N SER A 145 -9.04 -13.73 -1.98
CA SER A 145 -8.19 -13.83 -3.17
C SER A 145 -6.83 -13.16 -3.01
N VAL A 146 -6.73 -12.12 -2.17
CA VAL A 146 -5.50 -11.36 -1.95
C VAL A 146 -5.17 -11.32 -0.46
N PRO A 147 -4.42 -12.31 0.04
CA PRO A 147 -3.90 -12.32 1.40
C PRO A 147 -2.70 -11.39 1.52
N PHE A 148 -2.59 -10.69 2.65
CA PHE A 148 -1.45 -9.83 2.97
C PHE A 148 -1.06 -9.92 4.45
N MET A 149 0.21 -9.62 4.73
CA MET A 149 0.77 -9.47 6.07
C MET A 149 1.71 -8.28 6.09
N LEU A 150 1.53 -7.38 7.03
CA LEU A 150 2.36 -6.20 7.23
C LEU A 150 3.16 -6.38 8.52
N LEU A 151 4.47 -6.36 8.39
CA LEU A 151 5.38 -6.33 9.53
C LEU A 151 5.77 -4.88 9.79
N SER A 152 5.71 -4.44 11.04
CA SER A 152 6.28 -3.17 11.47
C SER A 152 7.68 -3.40 12.02
N GLY A 153 8.61 -2.57 11.58
CA GLY A 153 9.99 -2.51 12.07
C GLY A 153 10.21 -1.36 13.04
N ASP A 154 11.38 -0.74 12.95
CA ASP A 154 11.73 0.41 13.78
C ASP A 154 10.80 1.60 13.51
N SER A 155 10.54 2.35 14.56
CA SER A 155 9.88 3.64 14.49
C SER A 155 10.79 4.71 15.05
N ALA A 156 10.68 5.93 14.55
CA ALA A 156 11.43 7.06 15.06
C ALA A 156 10.55 8.30 15.11
N GLU A 157 10.81 9.17 16.05
CA GLU A 157 10.21 10.48 16.10
C GLU A 157 11.07 11.46 15.33
N VAL A 158 10.45 12.22 14.45
CA VAL A 158 11.08 13.34 13.74
C VAL A 158 11.18 14.51 14.70
N GLN A 159 10.10 14.76 15.44
CA GLN A 159 9.96 15.70 16.55
C GLN A 159 9.07 15.06 17.62
N ASP A 160 8.88 15.71 18.77
CA ASP A 160 8.03 15.21 19.85
C ASP A 160 6.61 14.94 19.35
N GLY A 161 6.22 13.67 19.38
CA GLY A 161 4.91 13.19 18.93
C GLY A 161 4.76 12.92 17.42
N ASP A 162 5.69 13.38 16.58
CA ASP A 162 5.67 13.12 15.13
C ASP A 162 6.43 11.83 14.80
N ARG A 163 5.71 10.72 14.84
CA ARG A 163 6.26 9.37 14.72
C ARG A 163 6.14 8.81 13.31
N VAL A 164 7.27 8.45 12.72
CA VAL A 164 7.35 7.71 11.45
C VAL A 164 7.61 6.24 11.73
N GLN A 165 6.81 5.36 11.11
CA GLN A 165 6.89 3.91 11.26
C GLN A 165 7.36 3.27 9.94
N ASN A 166 8.28 2.33 10.05
CA ASN A 166 8.74 1.51 8.93
C ASN A 166 7.95 0.20 8.84
N TYR A 167 7.57 -0.21 7.62
CA TYR A 167 6.81 -1.43 7.38
C TYR A 167 7.41 -2.27 6.26
N LEU A 168 7.25 -3.59 6.38
CA LEU A 168 7.46 -4.57 5.32
C LEU A 168 6.14 -5.25 5.00
N LEU A 169 5.62 -5.02 3.80
CA LEU A 169 4.41 -5.66 3.31
C LEU A 169 4.76 -6.95 2.57
N THR A 170 4.20 -8.05 3.00
CA THR A 170 4.14 -9.30 2.25
C THR A 170 2.74 -9.48 1.69
N LEU A 171 2.62 -9.70 0.40
CA LEU A 171 1.35 -10.00 -0.25
C LEU A 171 1.50 -11.11 -1.29
N SER A 172 0.38 -11.77 -1.56
CA SER A 172 0.25 -12.75 -2.63
C SER A 172 -1.17 -12.71 -3.20
N SER A 173 -1.45 -13.53 -4.20
CA SER A 173 -2.82 -13.69 -4.68
C SER A 173 -3.13 -15.11 -5.14
N HIS A 174 -4.34 -15.55 -4.86
CA HIS A 174 -4.89 -16.82 -5.34
C HIS A 174 -5.59 -16.69 -6.70
N ASN A 175 -5.81 -15.46 -7.18
CA ASN A 175 -6.44 -15.15 -8.47
C ASN A 175 -5.43 -14.79 -9.59
N GLY A 176 -4.13 -14.83 -9.28
CA GLY A 176 -3.07 -14.50 -10.25
C GLY A 176 -2.85 -13.01 -10.49
N TRP A 177 -3.49 -12.10 -9.73
CA TRP A 177 -3.28 -10.66 -9.88
C TRP A 177 -1.88 -10.24 -9.44
N TYR A 178 -1.36 -10.86 -8.39
CA TYR A 178 -0.05 -10.56 -7.83
C TYR A 178 0.78 -11.84 -7.68
N SER A 179 2.07 -11.75 -7.97
CA SER A 179 3.04 -12.73 -7.49
C SER A 179 3.27 -12.52 -5.99
N THR A 180 3.76 -13.52 -5.27
CA THR A 180 4.24 -13.33 -3.90
C THR A 180 5.39 -12.33 -3.92
N GLN A 181 5.28 -11.27 -3.13
CA GLN A 181 6.26 -10.20 -3.09
C GLN A 181 6.34 -9.58 -1.71
N ASN A 182 7.53 -9.08 -1.40
CA ASN A 182 7.85 -8.36 -0.19
C ASN A 182 8.23 -6.94 -0.57
N LEU A 183 7.57 -5.97 0.04
CA LEU A 183 7.61 -4.56 -0.35
C LEU A 183 7.92 -3.71 0.88
N PRO A 184 9.08 -3.04 0.92
CA PRO A 184 9.28 -1.97 1.89
C PRO A 184 8.26 -0.86 1.69
N THR A 185 7.65 -0.38 2.76
CA THR A 185 6.66 0.70 2.68
C THR A 185 6.61 1.52 3.97
N LYS A 186 6.20 2.78 3.86
CA LYS A 186 5.84 3.65 4.99
C LYS A 186 4.31 3.75 5.17
N VAL A 187 3.57 3.00 4.35
CA VAL A 187 2.11 3.00 4.36
C VAL A 187 1.60 1.83 5.17
N ARG A 188 0.79 2.12 6.19
CA ARG A 188 0.07 1.09 6.93
C ARG A 188 -1.08 0.54 6.10
N VAL A 189 -0.97 -0.73 5.70
CA VAL A 189 -1.99 -1.39 4.88
C VAL A 189 -3.15 -1.85 5.76
N VAL A 190 -4.32 -1.28 5.55
CA VAL A 190 -5.55 -1.59 6.29
C VAL A 190 -6.77 -1.80 5.37
N CYS A 191 -6.62 -1.63 4.07
CA CYS A 191 -7.67 -1.84 3.07
C CYS A 191 -7.06 -1.91 1.66
N SER A 192 -7.89 -2.22 0.66
CA SER A 192 -7.51 -2.26 -0.77
C SER A 192 -6.84 -0.96 -1.24
N ASN A 193 -7.39 0.19 -0.86
CA ASN A 193 -6.81 1.49 -1.24
C ASN A 193 -5.39 1.67 -0.69
N THR A 194 -5.18 1.41 0.60
CA THR A 194 -3.85 1.53 1.22
C THR A 194 -2.89 0.46 0.72
N LEU A 195 -3.37 -0.73 0.32
CA LEU A 195 -2.56 -1.73 -0.36
C LEU A 195 -2.02 -1.21 -1.70
N GLU A 196 -2.88 -0.62 -2.52
CA GLU A 196 -2.43 -0.02 -3.79
C GLU A 196 -1.41 1.10 -3.57
N VAL A 197 -1.60 1.96 -2.57
CA VAL A 197 -0.61 3.00 -2.19
C VAL A 197 0.73 2.38 -1.86
N ALA A 198 0.74 1.40 -0.95
CA ALA A 198 1.96 0.72 -0.53
C ALA A 198 2.69 0.09 -1.74
N MET A 199 1.96 -0.56 -2.63
CA MET A 199 2.52 -1.20 -3.83
C MET A 199 3.13 -0.21 -4.82
N ARG A 200 2.49 0.94 -5.03
CA ARG A 200 3.00 1.97 -5.95
C ARG A 200 4.17 2.75 -5.39
N ALA A 201 4.20 2.95 -4.07
CA ALA A 201 5.27 3.64 -3.38
C ALA A 201 6.52 2.78 -3.17
N ALA A 202 6.39 1.44 -3.27
CA ALA A 202 7.46 0.52 -2.97
C ALA A 202 8.60 0.60 -3.99
N GLN A 203 9.79 0.89 -3.49
CA GLN A 203 11.05 0.74 -4.23
C GLN A 203 11.78 -0.49 -3.69
N GLY A 204 12.36 -1.30 -4.58
CA GLY A 204 13.14 -2.47 -4.18
C GLY A 204 12.29 -3.72 -3.82
N ALA A 205 11.15 -3.91 -4.47
CA ALA A 205 10.31 -5.09 -4.30
C ALA A 205 11.07 -6.40 -4.60
N VAL A 206 11.10 -7.32 -3.63
CA VAL A 206 11.61 -8.68 -3.82
C VAL A 206 10.45 -9.58 -4.23
N LYS A 207 10.46 -10.05 -5.49
CA LYS A 207 9.47 -10.99 -6.00
C LYS A 207 9.94 -12.43 -5.79
N VAL A 208 9.14 -13.23 -5.13
CA VAL A 208 9.39 -14.65 -4.90
C VAL A 208 8.60 -15.46 -5.92
N ARG A 209 9.30 -16.25 -6.73
CA ARG A 209 8.67 -17.25 -7.59
C ARG A 209 8.52 -18.55 -6.81
N HIS A 210 7.36 -19.16 -6.84
CA HIS A 210 7.06 -20.42 -6.16
C HIS A 210 7.84 -21.65 -6.65
N THR A 211 8.73 -21.48 -7.64
CA THR A 211 9.39 -22.60 -8.34
C THR A 211 10.91 -22.71 -8.12
N ALA A 212 11.57 -21.77 -7.45
CA ALA A 212 13.03 -21.81 -7.30
C ALA A 212 13.43 -21.55 -5.85
N SER A 213 14.32 -22.36 -5.35
CA SER A 213 14.99 -22.33 -4.04
C SER A 213 14.48 -21.26 -3.06
N GLN A 214 13.62 -21.64 -2.14
CA GLN A 214 13.18 -20.80 -1.02
C GLN A 214 14.33 -20.09 -0.32
N ASP A 215 15.49 -20.75 -0.21
CA ASP A 215 16.68 -20.23 0.47
C ASP A 215 17.24 -18.96 -0.19
N ALA A 216 17.28 -18.90 -1.52
CA ALA A 216 17.74 -17.69 -2.22
C ALA A 216 16.76 -16.53 -2.06
N ALA A 217 15.47 -16.81 -2.05
CA ALA A 217 14.43 -15.81 -1.83
C ALA A 217 14.45 -15.29 -0.38
N ILE A 218 14.63 -16.17 0.60
CA ILE A 218 14.76 -15.80 2.01
C ILE A 218 16.02 -14.95 2.22
N LYS A 219 17.15 -15.31 1.61
CA LYS A 219 18.37 -14.50 1.69
C LYS A 219 18.18 -13.12 1.09
N ALA A 220 17.56 -13.02 -0.09
CA ALA A 220 17.26 -11.73 -0.73
C ALA A 220 16.31 -10.87 0.14
N MET A 221 15.37 -11.48 0.86
CA MET A 221 14.50 -10.77 1.80
C MET A 221 15.27 -10.24 3.02
N PHE A 222 16.21 -11.00 3.56
CA PHE A 222 17.06 -10.50 4.66
C PHE A 222 17.88 -9.29 4.23
N GLU A 223 18.50 -9.37 3.06
CA GLU A 223 19.25 -8.24 2.48
C GLU A 223 18.33 -7.02 2.27
N ALA A 224 17.10 -7.24 1.77
CA ALA A 224 16.14 -6.17 1.57
C ALA A 224 15.71 -5.51 2.89
N VAL A 225 15.50 -6.27 3.97
CA VAL A 225 15.18 -5.72 5.30
C VAL A 225 16.35 -4.90 5.84
N GLU A 226 17.58 -5.39 5.75
CA GLU A 226 18.76 -4.67 6.21
C GLU A 226 18.97 -3.34 5.44
N ILE A 227 18.80 -3.36 4.12
CA ILE A 227 18.84 -2.15 3.27
C ILE A 227 17.74 -1.17 3.67
N GLN A 228 16.52 -1.68 3.90
CA GLN A 228 15.38 -0.87 4.33
C GLN A 228 15.61 -0.20 5.67
N GLU A 229 16.16 -0.90 6.65
CA GLU A 229 16.51 -0.31 7.96
C GLU A 229 17.56 0.79 7.85
N GLN A 230 18.58 0.58 7.01
CA GLN A 230 19.58 1.62 6.74
C GLN A 230 18.96 2.84 6.07
N GLN A 231 18.12 2.62 5.05
CA GLN A 231 17.45 3.72 4.35
C GLN A 231 16.49 4.48 5.29
N PHE A 232 15.79 3.77 6.15
CA PHE A 232 14.92 4.38 7.15
C PHE A 232 15.69 5.33 8.08
N ARG A 233 16.86 4.91 8.59
CA ARG A 233 17.72 5.76 9.43
C ARG A 233 18.18 7.01 8.70
N ILE A 234 18.56 6.87 7.42
CA ILE A 234 18.95 8.01 6.56
C ILE A 234 17.77 8.96 6.37
N ASP A 235 16.57 8.44 6.08
CA ASP A 235 15.38 9.24 5.88
C ASP A 235 14.97 9.98 7.16
N ILE A 236 15.02 9.33 8.32
CA ILE A 236 14.75 9.97 9.62
C ILE A 236 15.75 11.08 9.92
N ALA A 237 17.03 10.87 9.63
CA ALA A 237 18.05 11.92 9.82
C ALA A 237 17.75 13.15 8.92
N LYS A 238 17.32 12.92 7.65
CA LYS A 238 16.88 14.00 6.75
C LYS A 238 15.64 14.71 7.29
N PHE A 239 14.63 13.99 7.75
CA PHE A 239 13.41 14.59 8.28
C PHE A 239 13.67 15.42 9.53
N LYS A 240 14.53 14.94 10.44
CA LYS A 240 14.98 15.72 11.59
C LYS A 240 15.69 17.01 11.18
N ALA A 241 16.61 16.91 10.23
CA ALA A 241 17.28 18.10 9.70
C ALA A 241 16.31 19.11 9.07
N MET A 242 15.29 18.64 8.34
CA MET A 242 14.21 19.50 7.82
C MET A 242 13.40 20.15 8.93
N ALA A 243 13.13 19.43 10.03
CA ALA A 243 12.39 19.92 11.17
C ALA A 243 13.17 20.97 11.98
N GLU A 244 14.49 20.88 12.00
CA GLU A 244 15.39 21.85 12.63
C GLU A 244 15.70 23.06 11.72
N THR A 245 15.43 22.96 10.42
CA THR A 245 15.71 24.02 9.47
C THR A 245 14.55 25.01 9.40
N GLN A 246 14.77 26.21 9.96
CA GLN A 246 13.80 27.30 9.88
C GLN A 246 13.88 27.99 8.52
N ILE A 247 12.71 28.41 8.02
CA ILE A 247 12.53 29.16 6.78
C ILE A 247 11.58 30.34 7.02
N THR A 248 11.68 31.36 6.19
CA THR A 248 10.75 32.49 6.20
C THR A 248 9.42 32.09 5.54
N GLN A 249 8.38 32.86 5.76
CA GLN A 249 7.09 32.67 5.09
C GLN A 249 7.22 32.81 3.57
N ASP A 250 8.06 33.74 3.09
CA ASP A 250 8.32 33.92 1.67
C ASP A 250 9.01 32.70 1.06
N MET A 251 9.93 32.06 1.79
CA MET A 251 10.57 30.82 1.36
C MET A 251 9.55 29.66 1.30
N ALA A 252 8.63 29.58 2.25
CA ALA A 252 7.57 28.59 2.24
C ALA A 252 6.60 28.81 1.06
N GLU A 253 6.24 30.06 0.78
CA GLU A 253 5.41 30.41 -0.39
C GLU A 253 6.12 30.05 -1.70
N GLU A 254 7.41 30.37 -1.85
CA GLU A 254 8.18 30.01 -3.04
C GLU A 254 8.31 28.50 -3.20
N HIS A 255 8.52 27.74 -2.11
CA HIS A 255 8.51 26.26 -2.13
C HIS A 255 7.19 25.73 -2.70
N ILE A 256 6.06 26.22 -2.21
CA ILE A 256 4.73 25.80 -2.67
C ILE A 256 4.53 26.17 -4.14
N ARG A 257 4.94 27.38 -4.55
CA ARG A 257 4.85 27.83 -5.95
C ARG A 257 5.63 26.94 -6.89
N GLN A 258 6.83 26.52 -6.52
CA GLN A 258 7.66 25.62 -7.33
C GLN A 258 7.04 24.23 -7.44
N VAL A 259 6.57 23.64 -6.34
CA VAL A 259 5.95 22.30 -6.33
C VAL A 259 4.68 22.25 -7.17
N PHE A 260 3.88 23.31 -7.17
CA PHE A 260 2.62 23.37 -7.91
C PHE A 260 2.72 24.09 -9.24
N GLU A 261 3.93 24.51 -9.65
CA GLU A 261 4.19 25.26 -10.89
C GLU A 261 3.30 26.50 -11.03
N LEU A 262 3.15 27.25 -9.92
CA LEU A 262 2.26 28.40 -9.88
C LEU A 262 2.92 29.64 -10.47
N PRO A 263 2.19 30.48 -11.23
CA PRO A 263 2.71 31.73 -11.76
C PRO A 263 3.09 32.71 -10.65
N LYS A 264 4.17 33.47 -10.87
CA LYS A 264 4.63 34.49 -9.90
C LYS A 264 3.74 35.74 -9.91
N GLU A 265 3.15 36.07 -11.04
CA GLU A 265 2.29 37.25 -11.19
C GLU A 265 0.83 36.88 -10.93
N LYS A 266 0.14 37.72 -10.17
CA LYS A 266 -1.30 37.57 -9.88
C LYS A 266 -2.05 38.21 -11.09
N THR A 267 -2.55 37.37 -11.98
CA THR A 267 -3.47 37.77 -13.04
C THR A 267 -4.87 37.24 -12.74
N ASP A 268 -5.89 37.92 -13.27
CA ASP A 268 -7.31 37.52 -13.05
C ASP A 268 -7.62 36.11 -13.54
N ASP A 269 -6.85 35.56 -14.47
CA ASP A 269 -6.98 34.18 -14.98
C ASP A 269 -6.41 33.12 -14.04
N CYS A 270 -5.70 33.55 -12.96
CA CYS A 270 -5.00 32.64 -12.04
C CYS A 270 -5.75 32.38 -10.72
N LYS A 271 -7.06 32.64 -10.64
CA LYS A 271 -7.84 32.47 -9.39
C LYS A 271 -7.73 31.08 -8.78
N ARG A 272 -7.74 30.03 -9.61
CA ARG A 272 -7.61 28.64 -9.12
C ARG A 272 -6.23 28.39 -8.49
N SER A 273 -5.18 28.89 -9.11
CA SER A 273 -3.81 28.76 -8.62
C SER A 273 -3.61 29.55 -7.32
N GLN A 274 -4.20 30.74 -7.22
CA GLN A 274 -4.16 31.54 -6.01
C GLN A 274 -4.92 30.86 -4.86
N ASN A 275 -6.13 30.38 -5.10
CA ASN A 275 -6.91 29.64 -4.09
C ASN A 275 -6.18 28.40 -3.58
N MET A 276 -5.42 27.72 -4.46
CA MET A 276 -4.62 26.56 -4.06
C MET A 276 -3.45 26.99 -3.18
N LEU A 277 -2.72 28.03 -3.58
CA LEU A 277 -1.63 28.59 -2.79
C LEU A 277 -2.11 29.03 -1.41
N ASP A 278 -3.19 29.83 -1.38
CA ASP A 278 -3.77 30.35 -0.13
C ASP A 278 -4.18 29.18 0.80
N LYS A 279 -4.70 28.10 0.24
CA LYS A 279 -5.10 26.92 1.03
C LYS A 279 -3.90 26.16 1.58
N VAL A 280 -2.84 25.95 0.80
CA VAL A 280 -1.62 25.28 1.29
C VAL A 280 -0.91 26.16 2.31
N MET A 281 -0.88 27.49 2.11
CA MET A 281 -0.34 28.43 3.07
C MET A 281 -1.16 28.48 4.38
N ALA A 282 -2.49 28.35 4.29
CA ALA A 282 -3.34 28.22 5.46
C ALA A 282 -3.03 26.96 6.28
N ILE A 283 -2.82 25.82 5.61
CA ILE A 283 -2.36 24.58 6.26
C ILE A 283 -0.99 24.80 6.93
N TYR A 284 -0.05 25.40 6.22
CA TYR A 284 1.30 25.67 6.73
C TYR A 284 1.30 26.57 7.97
N SER A 285 0.43 27.58 8.00
CA SER A 285 0.39 28.61 9.05
C SER A 285 -0.48 28.27 10.25
N ALA A 286 -1.33 27.23 10.15
CA ALA A 286 -2.21 26.81 11.24
C ALA A 286 -1.39 26.15 12.36
N ASP A 287 -1.59 26.54 13.62
CA ASP A 287 -0.89 25.95 14.77
C ASP A 287 -1.45 24.58 15.16
N ALA A 288 -2.72 24.33 14.87
CA ALA A 288 -3.42 23.07 15.06
C ALA A 288 -4.52 22.91 14.02
N GLU A 289 -5.21 21.77 14.02
CA GLU A 289 -6.33 21.53 13.12
C GLU A 289 -7.40 22.62 13.27
N THR A 290 -7.71 23.29 12.16
CA THR A 290 -8.73 24.34 12.12
C THR A 290 -10.14 23.74 12.05
N SER A 291 -11.18 24.57 12.28
CA SER A 291 -12.59 24.16 12.12
C SER A 291 -12.92 23.62 10.72
N ASP A 292 -12.17 24.01 9.71
CA ASP A 292 -12.29 23.56 8.32
C ASP A 292 -11.45 22.33 8.00
N GLY A 293 -10.80 21.74 9.03
CA GLY A 293 -9.98 20.53 8.92
C GLY A 293 -8.65 20.73 8.20
N LEU A 294 -8.08 21.93 8.23
CA LEU A 294 -6.76 22.27 7.71
C LEU A 294 -5.72 22.24 8.83
N GLY A 295 -4.49 21.84 8.52
CA GLY A 295 -3.39 21.80 9.47
C GLY A 295 -3.48 20.62 10.44
N LYS A 296 -4.03 19.51 9.98
CA LYS A 296 -4.16 18.28 10.76
C LYS A 296 -2.78 17.73 11.14
N GLY A 297 -2.55 17.59 12.43
CA GLY A 297 -1.26 17.14 12.95
C GLY A 297 -0.21 18.24 13.10
N ASN A 298 -0.54 19.51 12.81
CA ASN A 298 0.42 20.60 12.96
C ASN A 298 0.91 20.79 14.40
N GLU A 299 0.12 20.39 15.38
CA GLU A 299 0.50 20.36 16.79
C GLU A 299 1.71 19.45 17.06
N VAL A 300 1.95 18.43 16.22
CA VAL A 300 3.09 17.52 16.34
C VAL A 300 4.19 17.76 15.30
N HIS A 301 3.91 18.56 14.23
CA HIS A 301 4.92 18.90 13.23
C HIS A 301 5.87 20.03 13.67
N GLY A 302 5.88 20.37 14.95
CA GLY A 302 6.78 21.33 15.59
C GLY A 302 6.49 22.78 15.25
N GLY A 303 7.28 23.67 15.85
CA GLY A 303 7.12 25.12 15.77
C GLY A 303 6.95 25.63 14.34
N ALA A 304 6.27 26.75 14.21
CA ALA A 304 6.02 27.44 12.96
C ALA A 304 7.33 27.62 12.16
N HIS A 305 7.20 27.57 10.82
CA HIS A 305 8.23 28.00 9.88
C HIS A 305 9.45 27.08 9.71
N THR A 306 9.23 25.76 9.65
CA THR A 306 10.29 24.81 9.29
C THR A 306 10.10 24.25 7.86
N VAL A 307 11.19 23.73 7.29
CA VAL A 307 11.15 23.00 6.00
C VAL A 307 10.28 21.74 6.11
N TRP A 308 10.30 21.07 7.25
CA TRP A 308 9.44 19.89 7.50
C TRP A 308 7.96 20.25 7.46
N ARG A 309 7.59 21.38 8.04
CA ARG A 309 6.20 21.84 8.07
C ARG A 309 5.65 22.20 6.70
N VAL A 310 6.43 22.87 5.84
CA VAL A 310 5.96 23.16 4.48
C VAL A 310 5.82 21.89 3.63
N HIS A 311 6.71 20.92 3.81
CA HIS A 311 6.56 19.61 3.17
C HIS A 311 5.28 18.88 3.62
N ASN A 312 4.99 18.88 4.92
CA ASN A 312 3.76 18.29 5.45
C ASN A 312 2.50 19.02 4.97
N ALA A 313 2.53 20.35 4.86
CA ALA A 313 1.41 21.12 4.31
C ALA A 313 1.11 20.76 2.84
N VAL A 314 2.14 20.56 2.02
CA VAL A 314 1.98 20.05 0.65
C VAL A 314 1.40 18.64 0.66
N THR A 315 1.90 17.77 1.53
CA THR A 315 1.43 16.37 1.65
C THR A 315 -0.03 16.31 2.10
N GLU A 316 -0.41 17.09 3.10
CA GLU A 316 -1.79 17.18 3.57
C GLU A 316 -2.72 17.67 2.45
N TYR A 317 -2.35 18.77 1.78
CA TYR A 317 -3.14 19.29 0.68
C TYR A 317 -3.34 18.26 -0.43
N THR A 318 -2.28 17.62 -0.89
CA THR A 318 -2.33 16.64 -1.97
C THR A 318 -3.11 15.39 -1.60
N SER A 319 -3.07 14.98 -0.34
CA SER A 319 -3.72 13.76 0.15
C SER A 319 -5.19 13.97 0.52
N HIS A 320 -5.58 15.16 0.99
CA HIS A 320 -6.91 15.38 1.56
C HIS A 320 -7.72 16.48 0.88
N HIS A 321 -7.09 17.43 0.22
CA HIS A 321 -7.75 18.65 -0.28
C HIS A 321 -7.59 18.88 -1.79
N GLY A 322 -6.76 18.10 -2.49
CA GLY A 322 -6.47 18.28 -3.91
C GLY A 322 -7.58 17.85 -4.87
N GLY A 323 -8.50 17.01 -4.44
CA GLY A 323 -9.61 16.48 -5.24
C GLY A 323 -10.98 16.83 -4.67
N ASN A 324 -12.02 16.63 -5.49
CA ASN A 324 -13.40 16.95 -5.13
C ASN A 324 -14.10 15.88 -4.27
N SER A 325 -13.43 14.75 -4.01
CA SER A 325 -13.95 13.68 -3.16
C SER A 325 -12.80 12.93 -2.49
N LEU A 326 -13.11 12.21 -1.39
CA LEU A 326 -12.15 11.35 -0.71
C LEU A 326 -11.58 10.27 -1.65
N GLU A 327 -12.39 9.76 -2.58
CA GLU A 327 -11.95 8.79 -3.57
C GLU A 327 -10.98 9.41 -4.61
N ALA A 328 -11.27 10.64 -5.07
CA ALA A 328 -10.39 11.37 -5.97
C ALA A 328 -9.06 11.71 -5.30
N ASN A 329 -9.07 12.10 -4.04
CA ASN A 329 -7.88 12.35 -3.24
C ASN A 329 -7.05 11.07 -3.05
N ALA A 330 -7.68 9.95 -2.69
CA ALA A 330 -7.02 8.66 -2.56
C ALA A 330 -6.37 8.24 -3.90
N LYS A 331 -7.09 8.32 -5.02
CA LYS A 331 -6.53 8.02 -6.35
C LYS A 331 -5.37 8.94 -6.72
N GLY A 332 -5.46 10.23 -6.42
CA GLY A 332 -4.41 11.22 -6.64
C GLY A 332 -3.13 10.92 -5.86
N SER A 333 -3.27 10.56 -4.59
CA SER A 333 -2.15 10.18 -3.71
C SER A 333 -1.46 8.88 -4.14
N LEU A 334 -2.18 8.02 -4.88
CA LEU A 334 -1.73 6.68 -5.29
C LEU A 334 -0.80 6.65 -6.51
N GLY A 335 -0.80 7.66 -7.35
CA GLY A 335 0.01 7.58 -8.58
C GLY A 335 -0.37 8.58 -9.64
N GLY A 336 -0.61 9.80 -9.27
CA GLY A 336 -0.90 10.90 -10.19
C GLY A 336 -0.08 12.13 -9.83
N SER A 337 -0.58 13.30 -10.24
CA SER A 337 0.03 14.60 -9.93
C SER A 337 0.26 14.85 -8.44
N ALA A 338 -0.55 14.27 -7.56
CA ALA A 338 -0.39 14.40 -6.12
C ALA A 338 0.89 13.71 -5.61
N LYS A 339 1.16 12.46 -6.05
CA LYS A 339 2.41 11.77 -5.72
C LYS A 339 3.62 12.53 -6.26
N THR A 340 3.58 12.95 -7.53
CA THR A 340 4.67 13.73 -8.14
C THR A 340 4.96 15.00 -7.34
N ARG A 341 3.94 15.72 -6.90
CA ARG A 341 4.09 16.93 -6.08
C ARG A 341 4.66 16.66 -4.70
N THR A 342 4.25 15.57 -4.05
CA THR A 342 4.82 15.16 -2.76
C THR A 342 6.30 14.79 -2.90
N ASP A 343 6.67 14.05 -3.93
CA ASP A 343 8.06 13.69 -4.23
C ASP A 343 8.89 14.94 -4.55
N GLN A 344 8.39 15.85 -5.39
CA GLN A 344 9.04 17.14 -5.69
C GLN A 344 9.21 18.00 -4.43
N SER A 345 8.19 18.04 -3.56
CA SER A 345 8.29 18.76 -2.30
C SER A 345 9.37 18.17 -1.39
N LEU A 346 9.52 16.86 -1.34
CA LEU A 346 10.57 16.19 -0.56
C LEU A 346 11.96 16.48 -1.10
N GLU A 347 12.13 16.47 -2.43
CA GLU A 347 13.40 16.81 -3.09
C GLU A 347 13.78 18.26 -2.83
N LEU A 348 12.84 19.19 -3.01
CA LEU A 348 13.06 20.61 -2.75
C LEU A 348 13.33 20.90 -1.27
N ALA A 349 12.62 20.25 -0.35
CA ALA A 349 12.86 20.34 1.07
C ALA A 349 14.27 19.87 1.44
N THR A 350 14.73 18.76 0.85
CA THR A 350 16.09 18.25 1.03
C THR A 350 17.13 19.24 0.54
N ALA A 351 16.92 19.82 -0.65
CA ALA A 351 17.81 20.81 -1.24
C ALA A 351 17.88 22.10 -0.38
N THR A 352 16.73 22.60 0.07
CA THR A 352 16.65 23.79 0.94
C THR A 352 17.38 23.56 2.25
N THR A 353 17.18 22.42 2.91
CA THR A 353 17.87 22.05 4.16
C THR A 353 19.38 22.03 3.96
N SER A 354 19.85 21.43 2.88
CA SER A 354 21.28 21.37 2.55
C SER A 354 21.88 22.75 2.28
N ALA A 355 21.15 23.60 1.55
CA ALA A 355 21.58 24.99 1.24
C ALA A 355 21.69 25.85 2.52
N VAL A 356 20.70 25.75 3.42
CA VAL A 356 20.73 26.47 4.71
C VAL A 356 21.88 25.98 5.58
N ALA A 357 22.12 24.67 5.65
CA ALA A 357 23.24 24.11 6.40
C ALA A 357 24.61 24.61 5.84
N GLN A 358 24.78 24.60 4.51
CA GLN A 358 25.99 25.11 3.87
C GLN A 358 26.18 26.61 4.15
N TYR A 359 25.12 27.41 4.02
CA TYR A 359 25.17 28.84 4.32
C TYR A 359 25.64 29.11 5.77
N ARG A 360 25.15 28.34 6.74
CA ARG A 360 25.58 28.45 8.16
C ARG A 360 27.04 28.12 8.33
N ILE A 361 27.54 27.06 7.70
CA ILE A 361 28.96 26.69 7.73
C ILE A 361 29.81 27.79 7.16
N ASP A 362 29.44 28.33 5.99
CA ASP A 362 30.22 29.36 5.29
C ASP A 362 30.29 30.69 6.05
N ASN A 363 29.30 30.96 6.93
CA ASN A 363 29.21 32.16 7.72
C ASN A 363 29.56 31.97 9.23
N GLY A 364 29.98 30.74 9.62
CA GLY A 364 30.37 30.46 11.00
C GLY A 364 29.21 30.49 12.01
N LEU A 365 27.98 30.18 11.56
CA LEU A 365 26.76 30.20 12.34
C LEU A 365 26.37 28.80 12.83
#